data_7b29db83851d048ac62a81a62fd090d1
#
_entry.id   7b29db83851d048ac62a81a62fd090d1
#
_cell.length_a   1.000
_cell.length_b   1.000
_cell.length_c   1.000
_cell.angle_alpha   90.00
_cell.angle_beta   90.00
_cell.angle_gamma   90.00
#
_symmetry.space_group_name_H-M   'P 1'
#
loop_
_entity.id
_entity.type
_entity.pdbx_description
1 polymer ?
#
loop_
_entity_poly.entity_id
_entity_poly.type
_entity_poly.pdbx_seq_one_letter_code
_entity_poly.pdbx_strand_id
1 'polypeptide(L)' 'MRLYRINKVSAVGGNVIKKRDVLASNDREAVETAKQSADCPVCEVLRDGRPVGVVV' A
#
# COMPACT_ATOMS: atom_id res chain seq x y z
N MET A 1 -1.96 15.81 -6.03
CA MET A 1 -2.00 14.44 -5.48
C MET A 1 -1.08 13.53 -6.26
N ARG A 2 -0.58 12.50 -5.64
CA ARG A 2 0.33 11.53 -6.24
C ARG A 2 -0.32 10.16 -6.32
N LEU A 3 0.05 9.39 -7.32
CA LEU A 3 -0.45 8.03 -7.48
C LEU A 3 0.42 7.07 -6.67
N TYR A 4 -0.24 6.27 -5.85
CA TYR A 4 0.40 5.22 -5.05
C TYR A 4 -0.19 3.88 -5.40
N ARG A 5 0.61 2.84 -5.27
CA ARG A 5 0.14 1.46 -5.43
C ARG A 5 0.14 0.77 -4.07
N ILE A 6 -0.99 0.14 -3.76
CA ILE A 6 -1.12 -0.69 -2.56
C ILE A 6 -1.18 -2.14 -3.01
N ASN A 7 -0.18 -2.91 -2.63
CA ASN A 7 -0.12 -4.34 -2.93
C ASN A 7 -0.53 -5.11 -1.67
N LYS A 8 -1.63 -5.85 -1.77
CA LYS A 8 -2.00 -6.80 -0.72
C LYS A 8 -1.14 -8.04 -0.88
N VAL A 9 -0.46 -8.43 0.19
CA VAL A 9 0.46 -9.56 0.18
C VAL A 9 0.02 -10.61 1.20
N SER A 10 0.46 -11.86 1.01
CA SER A 10 0.10 -12.96 1.90
C SER A 10 0.77 -12.83 3.27
N ALA A 11 1.98 -12.23 3.30
CA ALA A 11 2.74 -11.95 4.51
C ALA A 11 3.78 -10.90 4.16
N VAL A 12 4.46 -10.33 5.16
CA VAL A 12 5.56 -9.39 4.91
C VAL A 12 6.62 -10.08 4.04
N GLY A 13 6.91 -9.47 2.87
CA GLY A 13 7.81 -10.07 1.88
C GLY A 13 7.22 -11.23 1.11
N GLY A 14 5.93 -11.53 1.27
CA GLY A 14 5.25 -12.62 0.59
C GLY A 14 4.78 -12.25 -0.82
N ASN A 15 4.01 -13.15 -1.42
CA ASN A 15 3.48 -12.96 -2.76
C ASN A 15 2.37 -11.92 -2.79
N VAL A 16 2.33 -11.12 -3.86
CA VAL A 16 1.26 -10.14 -4.08
C VAL A 16 -0.02 -10.88 -4.48
N ILE A 17 -1.07 -10.67 -3.68
CA ILE A 17 -2.39 -11.25 -3.91
C ILE A 17 -3.26 -10.32 -4.74
N LYS A 18 -3.18 -9.01 -4.45
CA LYS A 18 -4.03 -8.01 -5.09
C LYS A 18 -3.27 -6.69 -5.18
N LYS A 19 -3.51 -5.96 -6.26
CA LYS A 19 -2.94 -4.63 -6.48
C LYS A 19 -4.05 -3.61 -6.58
N ARG A 20 -3.82 -2.42 -6.00
CA ARG A 20 -4.77 -1.32 -6.03
C ARG A 20 -4.02 -0.01 -6.14
N ASP A 21 -4.53 0.90 -6.97
CA ASP A 21 -3.98 2.23 -7.09
C ASP A 21 -4.84 3.22 -6.30
N VAL A 22 -4.17 4.13 -5.58
CA VAL A 22 -4.84 5.17 -4.81
C VAL A 22 -4.15 6.51 -5.03
N LEU A 23 -4.90 7.58 -4.86
CA LEU A 23 -4.35 8.94 -4.90
C LEU A 23 -4.22 9.43 -3.46
N ALA A 24 -3.07 10.03 -3.16
CA ALA A 24 -2.80 10.59 -1.85
C ALA A 24 -1.91 11.82 -1.98
N SER A 25 -1.96 12.70 -1.00
CA SER A 25 -1.18 13.94 -1.02
C SER A 25 0.29 13.71 -0.70
N ASN A 26 0.59 12.69 0.09
CA ASN A 26 1.94 12.35 0.51
C ASN A 26 2.00 10.88 0.94
N ASP A 27 3.21 10.41 1.24
CA ASP A 27 3.46 9.02 1.61
C ASP A 27 2.68 8.60 2.85
N ARG A 28 2.65 9.46 3.85
CA ARG A 28 1.92 9.19 5.10
C ARG A 28 0.43 8.97 4.85
N GLU A 29 -0.17 9.82 4.04
CA GLU A 29 -1.59 9.71 3.71
C GLU A 29 -1.87 8.41 2.96
N ALA A 30 -0.98 8.02 2.05
CA ALA A 30 -1.11 6.75 1.33
C ALA A 30 -1.07 5.55 2.29
N VAL A 31 -0.15 5.56 3.25
CA VAL A 31 -0.05 4.50 4.26
C VAL A 31 -1.31 4.47 5.15
N GLU A 32 -1.79 5.65 5.56
CA GLU A 32 -3.03 5.73 6.35
C GLU A 32 -4.23 5.18 5.57
N THR A 33 -4.32 5.49 4.29
CA THR A 33 -5.37 4.95 3.42
C THR A 33 -5.30 3.42 3.39
N ALA A 34 -4.10 2.87 3.27
CA ALA A 34 -3.90 1.42 3.29
C ALA A 34 -4.33 0.81 4.62
N LYS A 35 -3.99 1.45 5.74
CA LYS A 35 -4.37 0.97 7.07
C LYS A 35 -5.88 0.92 7.27
N GLN A 36 -6.60 1.85 6.66
CA GLN A 36 -8.05 1.93 6.78
C GLN A 36 -8.77 0.96 5.84
N SER A 37 -8.06 0.35 4.92
CA SER A 37 -8.63 -0.60 3.99
C SER A 37 -8.93 -1.92 4.70
N ALA A 38 -10.15 -2.42 4.56
CA ALA A 38 -10.55 -3.70 5.13
C ALA A 38 -9.80 -4.89 4.48
N ASP A 39 -9.24 -4.67 3.30
CA ASP A 39 -8.52 -5.69 2.54
C ASP A 39 -7.05 -5.80 2.91
N CYS A 40 -6.60 -5.07 3.92
CA CYS A 40 -5.18 -4.97 4.23
C CYS A 40 -4.80 -5.45 5.63
N PRO A 41 -4.76 -6.77 5.89
CA PRO A 41 -4.02 -7.25 7.05
C PRO A 41 -2.52 -7.05 6.85
N VAL A 42 -2.00 -7.27 5.63
CA VAL A 42 -0.60 -6.98 5.25
C VAL A 42 -0.60 -6.36 3.87
N CYS A 43 -0.14 -5.12 3.77
CA CYS A 43 -0.08 -4.40 2.51
C CYS A 43 1.23 -3.64 2.38
N GLU A 44 1.74 -3.57 1.16
CA GLU A 44 2.88 -2.73 0.82
C GLU A 44 2.38 -1.51 0.06
N VAL A 45 2.85 -0.33 0.44
CA VAL A 45 2.54 0.92 -0.22
C VAL A 45 3.76 1.36 -1.03
N LEU A 46 3.57 1.57 -2.34
CA LEU A 46 4.65 1.92 -3.24
C LEU A 46 4.35 3.23 -3.98
N ARG A 47 5.41 3.95 -4.30
CA ARG A 47 5.35 5.13 -5.15
C ARG A 47 6.43 5.00 -6.21
N ASP A 48 6.04 5.06 -7.50
CA ASP A 48 6.95 4.90 -8.64
C ASP A 48 7.81 3.63 -8.51
N GLY A 49 7.20 2.54 -8.04
CA GLY A 49 7.90 1.28 -7.86
C GLY A 49 8.77 1.19 -6.61
N ARG A 50 8.80 2.23 -5.78
CA ARG A 50 9.59 2.27 -4.54
C ARG A 50 8.71 2.08 -3.32
N PRO A 51 9.05 1.18 -2.40
CA PRO A 51 8.28 1.02 -1.17
C PRO A 51 8.42 2.28 -0.30
N VAL A 52 7.27 2.81 0.14
CA VAL A 52 7.21 3.98 1.01
C VAL A 52 6.62 3.64 2.38
N GLY A 53 6.04 2.46 2.53
CA GLY A 53 5.51 2.00 3.80
C GLY A 53 4.96 0.60 3.70
N VAL A 54 4.77 -0.01 4.86
CA VAL A 54 4.19 -1.36 5.00
C VAL A 54 3.15 -1.32 6.09
N VAL A 55 2.00 -1.92 5.82
CA VAL A 55 0.93 -2.10 6.80
C VAL A 55 0.97 -3.54 7.28
N VAL A 56 1.13 -3.73 8.56
CA VAL A 56 1.19 -5.04 9.20
C VAL A 56 0.28 -5.11 10.41
#